data_0ca241bedd202aa413bdeba6688cd440
#
_entry.id   0ca241bedd202aa413bdeba6688cd440
#
_cell.length_a   1.000
_cell.length_b   1.000
_cell.length_c   1.000
_cell.angle_alpha   90.00
_cell.angle_beta   90.00
_cell.angle_gamma   90.00
#
_symmetry.space_group_name_H-M   'P 1'
#
loop_
_entity.id
_entity.type
_entity.pdbx_description
1 polymer ?
#
loop_
_entity_poly.entity_id
_entity_poly.type
_entity_poly.pdbx_seq_one_letter_code
_entity_poly.pdbx_strand_id
1 'polypeptide(L)'
;MEVPAYAKLNLTFEILGRRDDGFHNVTTIMQTIDLSDLLRIEPAADLKVECEYPELAGEQNLVWKAAVELAKAGDIEPAALVTVEKHIPVAMGLGGGSSDAAAALLGLNSLWGLGFSLDELATIAAGLGSDVSFFLWG
;
A
#
# COMPACT_ATOMS: atom_id res chain seq x y z
N MET A 1 -0.35 -13.14 11.73
CA MET A 1 -0.31 -11.65 11.78
C MET A 1 -1.36 -11.09 10.85
N GLU A 2 -2.15 -10.18 11.34
CA GLU A 2 -3.16 -9.50 10.54
C GLU A 2 -2.85 -8.01 10.49
N VAL A 3 -2.92 -7.43 9.29
CA VAL A 3 -2.61 -6.01 9.06
C VAL A 3 -3.75 -5.40 8.26
N PRO A 4 -4.45 -4.38 8.79
CA PRO A 4 -5.46 -3.68 8.01
C PRO A 4 -4.81 -2.75 6.99
N ALA A 5 -5.43 -2.64 5.83
CA ALA A 5 -5.01 -1.74 4.76
C ALA A 5 -6.17 -0.81 4.43
N TYR A 6 -6.11 0.43 4.89
CA TYR A 6 -7.21 1.39 4.80
C TYR A 6 -7.30 2.06 3.44
N ALA A 7 -8.51 2.34 3.02
CA ALA A 7 -8.78 3.12 1.82
C ALA A 7 -8.45 4.59 2.04
N LYS A 8 -8.30 5.31 0.94
CA LYS A 8 -8.14 6.76 0.99
C LYS A 8 -9.27 7.46 0.25
N LEU A 9 -9.47 8.72 0.58
CA LEU A 9 -10.34 9.62 -0.14
C LEU A 9 -9.53 10.84 -0.57
N ASN A 10 -9.64 11.22 -1.83
CA ASN A 10 -9.06 12.47 -2.33
C ASN A 10 -10.11 13.57 -2.19
N LEU A 11 -9.82 14.55 -1.35
CA LEU A 11 -10.68 15.71 -1.16
C LEU A 11 -10.08 16.87 -1.92
N THR A 12 -10.80 17.37 -2.91
CA THR A 12 -10.38 18.52 -3.70
C THR A 12 -11.20 19.73 -3.30
N PHE A 13 -10.51 20.79 -2.92
CA PHE A 13 -11.14 22.04 -2.52
C PHE A 13 -10.78 23.13 -3.54
N GLU A 14 -11.79 23.80 -4.03
CA GLU A 14 -11.60 25.03 -4.81
C GLU A 14 -11.52 26.20 -3.83
N ILE A 15 -10.39 26.90 -3.84
CA ILE A 15 -10.22 28.08 -3.00
C ILE A 15 -11.00 29.22 -3.66
N LEU A 16 -11.94 29.82 -2.90
CA LEU A 16 -12.76 30.93 -3.34
C LEU A 16 -11.92 32.20 -3.45
N GLY A 17 -11.21 32.33 -4.54
CA GLY A 17 -10.39 33.49 -4.83
C GLY A 17 -9.82 33.36 -6.21
N ARG A 18 -9.83 34.43 -6.96
CA ARG A 18 -9.21 34.46 -8.28
C ARG A 18 -7.79 34.96 -8.17
N ARG A 19 -6.89 34.24 -8.81
CA ARG A 19 -5.55 34.77 -9.05
C ARG A 19 -5.63 35.87 -10.10
N ASP A 20 -4.64 36.74 -10.11
CA ASP A 20 -4.57 37.86 -11.07
C ASP A 20 -4.54 37.38 -12.53
N ASP A 21 -4.09 36.14 -12.77
CA ASP A 21 -4.08 35.51 -14.08
C ASP A 21 -5.42 34.86 -14.48
N GLY A 22 -6.43 34.93 -13.61
CA GLY A 22 -7.75 34.38 -13.85
C GLY A 22 -7.94 32.93 -13.49
N PHE A 23 -6.92 32.24 -12.95
CA PHE A 23 -7.03 30.86 -12.51
C PHE A 23 -7.47 30.78 -11.05
N HIS A 24 -8.22 29.71 -10.73
CA HIS A 24 -8.58 29.40 -9.35
C HIS A 24 -7.51 28.52 -8.70
N ASN A 25 -7.27 28.71 -7.42
CA ASN A 25 -6.45 27.80 -6.64
C ASN A 25 -7.25 26.55 -6.30
N VAL A 26 -6.61 25.38 -6.44
CA VAL A 26 -7.20 24.10 -6.08
C VAL A 26 -6.26 23.39 -5.10
N THR A 27 -6.81 22.88 -4.00
CA THR A 27 -6.07 22.08 -3.03
C THR A 27 -6.68 20.69 -2.99
N THR A 28 -5.81 19.67 -3.10
CA THR A 28 -6.21 18.26 -2.94
C THR A 28 -5.63 17.73 -1.65
N ILE A 29 -6.48 17.15 -0.82
CA ILE A 29 -6.10 16.50 0.44
C ILE A 29 -6.43 15.02 0.34
N MET A 30 -5.46 14.18 0.69
CA MET A 30 -5.66 12.74 0.83
C MET A 30 -5.99 12.41 2.28
N GLN A 31 -7.06 11.65 2.49
CA GLN A 31 -7.51 11.27 3.81
C GLN A 31 -7.79 9.77 3.87
N THR A 32 -7.29 9.12 4.92
CA THR A 32 -7.61 7.73 5.23
C THR A 32 -9.03 7.64 5.77
N ILE A 33 -9.78 6.66 5.30
CA ILE A 33 -11.16 6.41 5.74
C ILE A 33 -11.28 5.01 6.37
N ASP A 34 -12.35 4.77 7.10
CA ASP A 34 -12.58 3.54 7.85
C ASP A 34 -13.16 2.41 6.98
N LEU A 35 -12.55 2.18 5.85
CA LEU A 35 -12.80 1.06 4.94
C LEU A 35 -11.46 0.41 4.67
N SER A 36 -11.31 -0.87 4.94
CA SER A 36 -10.01 -1.51 4.82
C SER A 36 -10.09 -2.90 4.23
N ASP A 37 -9.05 -3.26 3.49
CA ASP A 37 -8.72 -4.65 3.23
C ASP A 37 -8.04 -5.24 4.46
N LEU A 38 -8.00 -6.56 4.54
CA LEU A 38 -7.27 -7.23 5.59
C LEU A 38 -6.20 -8.13 4.97
N LEU A 39 -4.96 -7.97 5.40
CA LEU A 39 -3.86 -8.84 5.02
C LEU A 39 -3.56 -9.79 6.16
N ARG A 40 -3.51 -11.10 5.85
CA ARG A 40 -2.99 -12.11 6.75
C ARG A 40 -1.63 -12.52 6.25
N ILE A 41 -0.63 -12.40 7.10
CA ILE A 41 0.77 -12.65 6.75
C ILE A 41 1.30 -13.76 7.63
N GLU A 42 1.79 -14.81 6.99
CA GLU A 42 2.27 -16.01 7.68
C GLU A 42 3.61 -16.45 7.10
N PRO A 43 4.47 -17.12 7.90
CA PRO A 43 5.68 -17.73 7.36
C PRO A 43 5.32 -18.82 6.34
N ALA A 44 6.12 -18.94 5.30
CA ALA A 44 5.98 -19.99 4.29
C ALA A 44 7.35 -20.29 3.66
N ALA A 45 7.44 -21.40 2.94
CA ALA A 45 8.68 -21.77 2.26
C ALA A 45 8.97 -20.88 1.06
N ASP A 46 7.90 -20.40 0.39
CA ASP A 46 7.98 -19.56 -0.80
C ASP A 46 7.11 -18.32 -0.61
N LEU A 47 7.26 -17.36 -1.52
CA LEU A 47 6.35 -16.23 -1.57
C LEU A 47 5.08 -16.61 -2.32
N LYS A 48 3.94 -16.44 -1.65
CA LYS A 48 2.62 -16.61 -2.24
C LYS A 48 1.75 -15.45 -1.86
N VAL A 49 1.03 -14.91 -2.84
CA VAL A 49 0.02 -13.87 -2.62
C VAL A 49 -1.31 -14.42 -3.12
N GLU A 50 -2.23 -14.63 -2.19
CA GLU A 50 -3.55 -15.17 -2.48
C GLU A 50 -4.60 -14.09 -2.31
N CYS A 51 -5.59 -14.07 -3.20
CA CYS A 51 -6.69 -13.15 -3.18
C CYS A 51 -7.91 -13.84 -3.82
N GLU A 52 -9.10 -13.50 -3.35
CA GLU A 52 -10.35 -14.03 -3.91
C GLU A 52 -10.58 -13.64 -5.37
N TYR A 53 -9.92 -12.57 -5.84
CA TYR A 53 -9.96 -12.16 -7.24
C TYR A 53 -8.75 -12.76 -7.97
N PRO A 54 -8.93 -13.72 -8.90
CA PRO A 54 -7.80 -14.38 -9.58
C PRO A 54 -6.86 -13.42 -10.28
N GLU A 55 -7.38 -12.33 -10.83
CA GLU A 55 -6.58 -11.31 -11.52
C GLU A 55 -5.67 -10.52 -10.57
N LEU A 56 -5.92 -10.58 -9.27
CA LEU A 56 -5.11 -9.92 -8.24
C LEU A 56 -4.24 -10.90 -7.46
N ALA A 57 -4.25 -12.19 -7.81
CA ALA A 57 -3.40 -13.16 -7.16
C ALA A 57 -2.02 -13.21 -7.82
N GLY A 58 -1.00 -13.56 -7.04
CA GLY A 58 0.36 -13.77 -7.56
C GLY A 58 1.08 -12.49 -7.93
N GLU A 59 1.89 -12.58 -8.98
CA GLU A 59 2.84 -11.53 -9.36
C GLU A 59 2.20 -10.24 -9.86
N GLN A 60 0.95 -10.29 -10.28
CA GLN A 60 0.22 -9.10 -10.73
C GLN A 60 -0.18 -8.18 -9.59
N ASN A 61 -0.23 -8.68 -8.37
CA ASN A 61 -0.59 -7.88 -7.21
C ASN A 61 0.60 -7.03 -6.77
N LEU A 62 0.34 -5.76 -6.44
CA LEU A 62 1.37 -4.85 -5.95
C LEU A 62 2.00 -5.35 -4.64
N VAL A 63 1.27 -6.12 -3.86
CA VAL A 63 1.78 -6.81 -2.66
C VAL A 63 2.95 -7.72 -3.00
N TRP A 64 2.88 -8.46 -4.12
CA TRP A 64 3.99 -9.30 -4.57
C TRP A 64 5.24 -8.46 -4.81
N LYS A 65 5.10 -7.36 -5.54
CA LYS A 65 6.22 -6.47 -5.81
C LYS A 65 6.79 -5.87 -4.54
N ALA A 66 5.93 -5.49 -3.61
CA ALA A 66 6.35 -4.96 -2.30
C ALA A 66 7.19 -5.98 -1.55
N ALA A 67 6.75 -7.23 -1.50
CA ALA A 67 7.47 -8.31 -0.82
C ALA A 67 8.85 -8.56 -1.45
N VAL A 68 8.90 -8.60 -2.78
CA VAL A 68 10.16 -8.82 -3.51
C VAL A 68 11.15 -7.68 -3.28
N GLU A 69 10.68 -6.43 -3.39
CA GLU A 69 11.56 -5.27 -3.20
C GLU A 69 12.03 -5.14 -1.75
N LEU A 70 11.18 -5.45 -0.79
CA LEU A 70 11.57 -5.44 0.62
C LEU A 70 12.63 -6.52 0.91
N ALA A 71 12.44 -7.73 0.37
CA ALA A 71 13.39 -8.82 0.53
C ALA A 71 14.74 -8.49 -0.09
N LYS A 72 14.75 -7.84 -1.26
CA LYS A 72 15.99 -7.37 -1.89
C LYS A 72 16.71 -6.37 -1.00
N ALA A 73 16.00 -5.41 -0.43
CA ALA A 73 16.58 -4.42 0.47
C ALA A 73 17.16 -5.06 1.73
N GLY A 74 16.52 -6.12 2.22
CA GLY A 74 16.98 -6.87 3.39
C GLY A 74 17.98 -7.99 3.09
N ASP A 75 18.29 -8.22 1.82
CA ASP A 75 19.18 -9.28 1.37
C ASP A 75 18.74 -10.66 1.86
N ILE A 76 17.45 -10.96 1.73
CA ILE A 76 16.83 -12.24 2.09
C ILE A 76 15.96 -12.77 0.97
N GLU A 77 15.60 -14.05 1.07
CA GLU A 77 14.60 -14.65 0.18
C GLU A 77 13.19 -14.23 0.63
N PRO A 78 12.30 -13.86 -0.32
CA PRO A 78 10.94 -13.44 0.03
C PRO A 78 10.03 -14.65 0.32
N ALA A 79 10.10 -15.19 1.50
CA ALA A 79 9.34 -16.38 1.89
C ALA A 79 8.22 -16.01 2.87
N ALA A 80 6.99 -15.96 2.38
CA ALA A 80 5.80 -15.67 3.17
C ALA A 80 4.53 -16.00 2.39
N LEU A 81 3.45 -16.30 3.12
CA LEU A 81 2.11 -16.37 2.54
C LEU A 81 1.35 -15.11 2.96
N VAL A 82 0.92 -14.35 1.98
CA VAL A 82 0.10 -13.16 2.18
C VAL A 82 -1.27 -13.41 1.57
N THR A 83 -2.29 -13.44 2.41
CA THR A 83 -3.68 -13.56 1.97
C THR A 83 -4.34 -12.20 2.07
N VAL A 84 -4.87 -11.71 0.95
CA VAL A 84 -5.52 -10.41 0.87
C VAL A 84 -7.02 -10.60 0.83
N GLU A 85 -7.69 -10.14 1.87
CA GLU A 85 -9.15 -10.10 1.95
C GLU A 85 -9.61 -8.72 1.50
N LYS A 86 -10.21 -8.66 0.30
CA LYS A 86 -10.59 -7.39 -0.33
C LYS A 86 -11.95 -6.90 0.15
N HIS A 87 -11.98 -5.73 0.73
CA HIS A 87 -13.20 -5.00 1.07
C HIS A 87 -13.26 -3.66 0.35
N ILE A 88 -12.10 -3.12 -0.05
CA ILE A 88 -12.02 -1.89 -0.83
C ILE A 88 -12.36 -2.22 -2.28
N PRO A 89 -13.35 -1.55 -2.90
CA PRO A 89 -13.67 -1.79 -4.30
C PRO A 89 -12.46 -1.60 -5.22
N VAL A 90 -12.25 -2.58 -6.09
CA VAL A 90 -11.12 -2.54 -7.04
C VAL A 90 -11.38 -1.47 -8.10
N ALA A 91 -10.34 -0.70 -8.44
CA ALA A 91 -10.36 0.31 -9.50
C ALA A 91 -11.33 1.48 -9.27
N MET A 92 -11.71 1.74 -8.02
CA MET A 92 -12.57 2.87 -7.67
C MET A 92 -11.82 4.13 -7.23
N GLY A 93 -10.51 4.19 -7.45
CA GLY A 93 -9.70 5.35 -7.06
C GLY A 93 -9.50 5.50 -5.55
N LEU A 94 -9.80 4.48 -4.76
CA LEU A 94 -9.68 4.50 -3.30
C LEU A 94 -8.31 4.07 -2.79
N GLY A 95 -7.39 3.74 -3.69
CA GLY A 95 -6.02 3.41 -3.33
C GLY A 95 -5.83 2.03 -2.68
N GLY A 96 -6.77 1.10 -2.89
CA GLY A 96 -6.74 -0.22 -2.23
C GLY A 96 -5.47 -1.00 -2.51
N GLY A 97 -5.00 -1.05 -3.76
CA GLY A 97 -3.78 -1.76 -4.12
C GLY A 97 -2.54 -1.15 -3.48
N SER A 98 -2.45 0.18 -3.45
CA SER A 98 -1.34 0.90 -2.81
C SER A 98 -1.36 0.73 -1.29
N SER A 99 -2.54 0.75 -0.69
CA SER A 99 -2.71 0.51 0.74
C SER A 99 -2.32 -0.91 1.12
N ASP A 100 -2.73 -1.91 0.32
CA ASP A 100 -2.34 -3.30 0.52
C ASP A 100 -0.81 -3.46 0.46
N ALA A 101 -0.17 -2.81 -0.51
CA ALA A 101 1.29 -2.85 -0.63
C ALA A 101 1.99 -2.23 0.59
N ALA A 102 1.49 -1.09 1.08
CA ALA A 102 2.03 -0.46 2.28
C ALA A 102 1.87 -1.36 3.51
N ALA A 103 0.68 -1.96 3.68
CA ALA A 103 0.43 -2.91 4.77
C ALA A 103 1.36 -4.13 4.68
N ALA A 104 1.63 -4.62 3.47
CA ALA A 104 2.57 -5.71 3.25
C ALA A 104 3.99 -5.32 3.66
N LEU A 105 4.45 -4.11 3.32
CA LEU A 105 5.77 -3.63 3.73
C LEU A 105 5.88 -3.59 5.26
N LEU A 106 4.88 -3.06 5.95
CA LEU A 106 4.87 -2.99 7.41
C LEU A 106 4.87 -4.37 8.04
N GLY A 107 3.96 -5.24 7.59
CA GLY A 107 3.81 -6.58 8.14
C GLY A 107 5.01 -7.48 7.87
N LEU A 108 5.53 -7.48 6.67
CA LEU A 108 6.69 -8.30 6.30
C LEU A 108 7.98 -7.79 6.95
N ASN A 109 8.14 -6.49 7.10
CA ASN A 109 9.27 -5.94 7.85
C ASN A 109 9.30 -6.49 9.27
N SER A 110 8.14 -6.60 9.91
CA SER A 110 7.99 -7.20 11.24
C SER A 110 8.21 -8.71 11.22
N LEU A 111 7.53 -9.43 10.31
CA LEU A 111 7.63 -10.88 10.21
C LEU A 111 9.06 -11.35 9.95
N TRP A 112 9.76 -10.68 9.04
CA TRP A 112 11.13 -11.03 8.66
C TRP A 112 12.19 -10.45 9.60
N GLY A 113 11.78 -9.61 10.56
CA GLY A 113 12.68 -9.02 11.53
C GLY A 113 13.75 -8.13 10.94
N LEU A 114 13.44 -7.41 9.86
CA LEU A 114 14.41 -6.59 9.14
C LEU A 114 14.76 -5.29 9.87
N GLY A 115 13.83 -4.76 10.67
CA GLY A 115 14.09 -3.57 11.47
C GLY A 115 14.20 -2.27 10.67
N PHE A 116 13.67 -2.22 9.45
CA PHE A 116 13.67 -0.98 8.68
C PHE A 116 12.78 0.07 9.33
N SER A 117 13.25 1.32 9.31
CA SER A 117 12.48 2.47 9.75
C SER A 117 11.40 2.83 8.74
N LEU A 118 10.44 3.67 9.15
CA LEU A 118 9.42 4.16 8.22
C LEU A 118 10.05 4.94 7.05
N ASP A 119 11.13 5.68 7.29
CA ASP A 119 11.84 6.38 6.21
C ASP A 119 12.46 5.42 5.20
N GLU A 120 13.04 4.33 5.68
CA GLU A 120 13.61 3.30 4.82
C GLU A 120 12.50 2.58 4.03
N LEU A 121 11.39 2.25 4.67
CA LEU A 121 10.24 1.67 3.99
C LEU A 121 9.63 2.63 2.98
N ALA A 122 9.61 3.92 3.27
CA ALA A 122 9.11 4.94 2.35
C ALA A 122 9.96 5.02 1.06
N THR A 123 11.26 4.82 1.17
CA THR A 123 12.15 4.76 0.00
C THR A 123 11.78 3.57 -0.91
N ILE A 124 11.51 2.42 -0.32
CA ILE A 124 11.05 1.22 -1.06
C ILE A 124 9.67 1.50 -1.68
N ALA A 125 8.77 2.07 -0.89
CA ALA A 125 7.40 2.39 -1.31
C ALA A 125 7.37 3.34 -2.50
N ALA A 126 8.26 4.32 -2.56
CA ALA A 126 8.34 5.27 -3.66
C ALA A 126 8.60 4.59 -5.01
N GLY A 127 9.32 3.48 -5.01
CA GLY A 127 9.56 2.69 -6.22
C GLY A 127 8.36 1.84 -6.64
N LEU A 128 7.38 1.65 -5.76
CA LEU A 128 6.19 0.83 -6.03
C LEU A 128 5.03 1.64 -6.59
N GLY A 129 4.90 2.89 -6.17
CA GLY A 129 3.84 3.78 -6.62
C GLY A 129 3.76 5.03 -5.77
N SER A 130 3.21 6.09 -6.34
CA SER A 130 3.16 7.41 -5.69
C SER A 130 2.32 7.44 -4.42
N ASP A 131 1.30 6.59 -4.31
CA ASP A 131 0.40 6.57 -3.16
C ASP A 131 0.84 5.62 -2.05
N VAL A 132 1.76 4.69 -2.33
CA VAL A 132 2.17 3.67 -1.34
C VAL A 132 2.79 4.32 -0.11
N SER A 133 3.64 5.32 -0.30
CA SER A 133 4.28 6.04 0.80
C SER A 133 3.27 6.72 1.73
N PHE A 134 2.18 7.26 1.18
CA PHE A 134 1.13 7.89 1.97
C PHE A 134 0.58 6.93 3.04
N PHE A 135 0.32 5.68 2.66
CA PHE A 135 -0.28 4.71 3.57
C PHE A 135 0.66 4.17 4.64
N LEU A 136 1.96 4.37 4.48
CA LEU A 136 2.93 4.02 5.54
C LEU A 136 2.80 4.95 6.75
N TRP A 137 2.46 6.21 6.52
CA TRP A 137 2.39 7.24 7.57
C TRP A 137 0.98 7.43 8.12
N GLY A 138 -0.01 7.05 7.37
CA GLY A 138 -1.39 7.25 7.71
C GLY A 138 -2.14 6.03 8.09
#